data_b45cd75c49a3339abb7957d5d698c989
#
_entry.id   b45cd75c49a3339abb7957d5d698c989
#
_cell.length_a   1.000
_cell.length_b   1.000
_cell.length_c   1.000
_cell.angle_alpha   90.00
_cell.angle_beta   90.00
_cell.angle_gamma   90.00
#
_symmetry.space_group_name_H-M   'P 1'
#
loop_
_entity.id
_entity.type
_entity.pdbx_description
1 polymer ?
#
loop_
_entity_poly.entity_id
_entity_poly.type
_entity_poly.pdbx_seq_one_letter_code
_entity_poly.pdbx_strand_id
1 'polypeptide(L)'
;MHERALLADLVHEIESVASRERARRVVGVRVRVGPMSHMTPAHFVEHFVEATRGTVAEWARCDVDAIDPRDPLAQSIVLESVELED
;
A
#
# COMPACT_ATOMS: atom_id res chain seq x y z
N MET A 1 0.29 16.40 2.36
CA MET A 1 1.12 16.44 1.15
C MET A 1 1.94 15.19 0.98
N HIS A 2 2.68 14.84 2.03
CA HIS A 2 3.55 13.68 1.94
C HIS A 2 2.79 12.38 1.79
N GLU A 3 1.60 12.30 2.40
CA GLU A 3 0.81 11.07 2.32
C GLU A 3 0.43 10.74 0.89
N ARG A 4 0.09 11.74 0.10
CA ARG A 4 -0.33 11.53 -1.28
C ARG A 4 0.84 10.98 -2.11
N ALA A 5 2.03 11.54 -1.91
CA ALA A 5 3.23 11.08 -2.61
C ALA A 5 3.60 9.66 -2.17
N LEU A 6 3.54 9.40 -0.87
CA LEU A 6 3.86 8.07 -0.33
C LEU A 6 2.90 7.02 -0.88
N LEU A 7 1.62 7.36 -0.96
CA LEU A 7 0.62 6.43 -1.45
C LEU A 7 0.80 6.18 -2.95
N ALA A 8 1.11 7.22 -3.72
CA ALA A 8 1.35 7.07 -5.15
C ALA A 8 2.56 6.17 -5.40
N ASP A 9 3.62 6.35 -4.62
CA ASP A 9 4.80 5.50 -4.73
C ASP A 9 4.48 4.05 -4.39
N LEU A 10 3.65 3.84 -3.36
CA LEU A 10 3.23 2.50 -2.97
C LEU A 10 2.46 1.82 -4.10
N VAL A 11 1.49 2.51 -4.69
CA VAL A 11 0.70 1.94 -5.78
C VAL A 11 1.60 1.61 -6.96
N HIS A 12 2.55 2.49 -7.27
CA HIS A 12 3.50 2.25 -8.34
C HIS A 12 4.34 1.00 -8.08
N GLU A 13 4.78 0.83 -6.84
CA GLU A 13 5.56 -0.34 -6.45
C GLU A 13 4.74 -1.62 -6.59
N ILE A 14 3.46 -1.58 -6.18
CA ILE A 14 2.56 -2.73 -6.32
C ILE A 14 2.40 -3.09 -7.80
N GLU A 15 2.18 -2.10 -8.64
CA GLU A 15 2.05 -2.33 -10.07
C GLU A 15 3.32 -2.92 -10.67
N SER A 16 4.48 -2.47 -10.21
CA SER A 16 5.77 -3.00 -10.66
C SER A 16 5.93 -4.47 -10.30
N VAL A 17 5.55 -4.84 -9.08
CA VAL A 17 5.63 -6.24 -8.65
C VAL A 17 4.73 -7.10 -9.52
N ALA A 18 3.49 -6.69 -9.73
CA ALA A 18 2.54 -7.44 -10.54
C ALA A 18 3.05 -7.61 -11.98
N SER A 19 3.63 -6.56 -12.53
CA SER A 19 4.16 -6.58 -13.89
C SER A 19 5.34 -7.55 -14.02
N ARG A 20 6.25 -7.51 -13.06
CA ARG A 20 7.41 -8.41 -13.08
C ARG A 20 7.01 -9.87 -12.98
N GLU A 21 5.95 -10.15 -12.21
CA GLU A 21 5.46 -11.50 -12.01
C GLU A 21 4.42 -11.91 -13.04
N ARG A 22 4.08 -11.01 -13.97
CA ARG A 22 3.08 -11.24 -15.01
C ARG A 22 1.74 -11.66 -14.43
N ALA A 23 1.37 -11.08 -13.30
CA ALA A 23 0.12 -11.39 -12.65
C ALA A 23 -1.02 -10.62 -13.32
N ARG A 24 -2.20 -11.25 -13.36
CA ARG A 24 -3.39 -10.61 -13.91
C ARG A 24 -3.95 -9.59 -12.94
N ARG A 25 -3.88 -9.87 -11.64
CA ARG A 25 -4.48 -9.04 -10.62
C ARG A 25 -3.70 -9.14 -9.33
N VAL A 26 -3.78 -8.07 -8.57
CA VAL A 26 -3.36 -8.06 -7.17
C VAL A 26 -4.62 -8.24 -6.34
N VAL A 27 -4.68 -9.29 -5.53
CA VAL A 27 -5.88 -9.59 -4.75
C VAL A 27 -5.72 -9.22 -3.29
N GLY A 28 -4.50 -8.99 -2.84
CA GLY A 28 -4.27 -8.58 -1.46
C GLY A 28 -2.93 -7.88 -1.31
N VAL A 29 -2.88 -6.95 -0.37
CA VAL A 29 -1.67 -6.19 -0.09
C VAL A 29 -1.56 -6.05 1.42
N ARG A 30 -0.36 -6.25 1.95
CA ARG A 30 -0.08 -5.98 3.36
C ARG A 30 0.93 -4.86 3.44
N VAL A 31 0.58 -3.82 4.19
CA VAL A 31 1.43 -2.65 4.35
C VAL A 31 1.62 -2.34 5.83
N ARG A 32 2.70 -1.65 6.13
CA ARG A 32 2.93 -1.09 7.46
C ARG A 32 2.96 0.42 7.34
N VAL A 33 2.24 1.08 8.23
CA VAL A 33 2.11 2.53 8.21
C VAL A 33 2.60 3.08 9.54
N GLY A 34 3.51 4.02 9.48
CA GLY A 34 4.05 4.62 10.69
C GLY A 34 3.10 5.67 11.27
N PRO A 35 3.06 5.80 12.60
CA PRO A 35 2.19 6.79 13.23
C PRO A 35 2.56 8.21 12.87
N MET A 36 3.80 8.44 12.49
CA MET A 36 4.25 9.79 12.11
C MET A 36 3.80 10.18 10.71
N SER A 37 3.15 9.27 9.98
CA SER A 37 2.61 9.58 8.67
C SER A 37 1.29 10.37 8.78
N HIS A 38 0.76 10.53 10.00
CA HIS A 38 -0.49 11.25 10.26
C HIS A 38 -1.71 10.61 9.61
N MET A 39 -1.64 9.30 9.42
CA MET A 39 -2.70 8.57 8.75
C MET A 39 -3.14 7.39 9.59
N THR A 40 -4.44 7.33 9.94
CA THR A 40 -4.97 6.15 10.62
C THR A 40 -5.10 4.99 9.64
N PRO A 41 -5.11 3.75 10.13
CA PRO A 41 -5.31 2.61 9.24
C PRO A 41 -6.59 2.70 8.40
N ALA A 42 -7.71 3.11 9.02
CA ALA A 42 -8.98 3.23 8.29
C ALA A 42 -8.88 4.28 7.19
N HIS A 43 -8.27 5.42 7.52
CA HIS A 43 -8.10 6.52 6.56
C HIS A 43 -7.19 6.07 5.41
N PHE A 44 -6.13 5.35 5.74
CA PHE A 44 -5.23 4.82 4.73
C PHE A 44 -5.97 3.91 3.75
N VAL A 45 -6.81 3.00 4.27
CA VAL A 45 -7.55 2.07 3.41
C VAL A 45 -8.47 2.83 2.46
N GLU A 46 -9.13 3.88 2.94
CA GLU A 46 -9.99 4.71 2.09
C GLU A 46 -9.21 5.30 0.92
N HIS A 47 -8.06 5.87 1.22
CA HIS A 47 -7.22 6.46 0.18
C HIS A 47 -6.64 5.39 -0.75
N PHE A 48 -6.33 4.23 -0.20
CA PHE A 48 -5.80 3.13 -1.00
C PHE A 48 -6.84 2.67 -2.03
N VAL A 49 -8.09 2.54 -1.61
CA VAL A 49 -9.17 2.13 -2.51
C VAL A 49 -9.29 3.13 -3.67
N GLU A 50 -9.24 4.42 -3.36
CA GLU A 50 -9.33 5.44 -4.39
C GLU A 50 -8.13 5.40 -5.34
N ALA A 51 -6.94 5.25 -4.77
CA ALA A 51 -5.71 5.31 -5.55
C ALA A 51 -5.54 4.11 -6.48
N THR A 52 -6.16 2.98 -6.14
CA THR A 52 -6.00 1.77 -6.94
C THR A 52 -7.08 1.59 -8.00
N ARG A 53 -8.04 2.49 -8.08
CA ARG A 53 -9.09 2.40 -9.10
C ARG A 53 -8.48 2.40 -10.49
N GLY A 54 -8.91 1.45 -11.30
CA GLY A 54 -8.43 1.33 -12.67
C GLY A 54 -7.05 0.70 -12.78
N THR A 55 -6.47 0.25 -11.66
CA THR A 55 -5.18 -0.42 -11.69
C THR A 55 -5.36 -1.91 -11.49
N VAL A 56 -4.24 -2.63 -11.59
CA VAL A 56 -4.22 -4.07 -11.36
C VAL A 56 -4.60 -4.43 -9.92
N ALA A 57 -4.53 -3.47 -9.01
CA ALA A 57 -4.84 -3.67 -7.59
C ALA A 57 -6.24 -3.21 -7.20
N GLU A 58 -7.08 -2.85 -8.18
CA GLU A 58 -8.45 -2.49 -7.87
C GLU A 58 -9.14 -3.68 -7.21
N TRP A 59 -9.88 -3.42 -6.13
CA TRP A 59 -10.59 -4.42 -5.33
C TRP A 59 -9.68 -5.29 -4.46
N ALA A 60 -8.37 -4.99 -4.42
CA ALA A 60 -7.45 -5.75 -3.56
C ALA A 60 -7.77 -5.51 -2.09
N ARG A 61 -7.65 -6.57 -1.28
CA ARG A 61 -7.74 -6.44 0.17
C ARG A 61 -6.49 -5.69 0.64
N CYS A 62 -6.67 -4.77 1.58
CA CYS A 62 -5.54 -4.03 2.13
C CYS A 62 -5.48 -4.26 3.64
N ASP A 63 -4.45 -4.97 4.07
CA ASP A 63 -4.19 -5.21 5.48
C ASP A 63 -3.12 -4.22 5.95
N VAL A 64 -3.40 -3.50 7.03
CA VAL A 64 -2.53 -2.43 7.51
C VAL A 64 -2.05 -2.74 8.91
N ASP A 65 -0.74 -2.75 9.09
CA ASP A 65 -0.11 -2.91 10.39
C ASP A 65 0.61 -1.61 10.76
N ALA A 66 0.79 -1.38 12.05
CA ALA A 66 1.49 -0.18 12.53
C ALA A 66 2.99 -0.43 12.61
N ILE A 67 3.76 0.61 12.36
CA ILE A 67 5.20 0.59 12.59
C ILE A 67 5.45 1.17 13.98
N ASP A 68 6.36 0.55 14.74
CA ASP A 68 6.75 1.06 16.06
C ASP A 68 7.23 2.50 15.90
N PRO A 69 6.77 3.43 16.77
CA PRO A 69 7.19 4.83 16.66
C PRO A 69 8.70 5.04 16.76
N ARG A 70 9.42 4.08 17.32
CA ARG A 70 10.89 4.19 17.46
C ARG A 70 11.63 3.68 16.24
N ASP A 71 10.92 3.06 15.30
CA ASP A 71 11.52 2.54 14.08
C ASP A 71 11.93 3.70 13.17
N PRO A 72 13.10 3.63 12.52
CA PRO A 72 13.51 4.67 11.58
C PRO A 72 12.51 4.88 10.45
N LEU A 73 11.67 3.90 10.16
CA LEU A 73 10.66 4.00 9.11
C LEU A 73 9.31 4.49 9.62
N ALA A 74 9.25 5.04 10.84
CA ALA A 74 7.98 5.44 11.44
C ALA A 74 7.21 6.51 10.67
N GLN A 75 7.88 7.21 9.75
CA GLN A 75 7.24 8.21 8.91
C GLN A 75 6.86 7.68 7.54
N SER A 76 7.08 6.40 7.31
CA SER A 76 6.96 5.80 5.99
C SER A 76 5.76 4.89 5.87
N ILE A 77 5.45 4.54 4.63
CA ILE A 77 4.53 3.44 4.31
C ILE A 77 5.41 2.36 3.70
N VAL A 78 5.36 1.16 4.26
CA VAL A 78 6.22 0.05 3.83
C VAL A 78 5.36 -1.06 3.27
N LEU A 79 5.65 -1.46 2.03
CA LEU A 79 4.98 -2.60 1.41
C LEU A 79 5.61 -3.89 1.92
N GLU A 80 4.81 -4.71 2.60
CA GLU A 80 5.31 -5.96 3.19
C GLU A 80 5.13 -7.14 2.25
N SER A 81 3.95 -7.26 1.65
CA SER A 81 3.68 -8.38 0.76
C SER A 81 2.55 -8.06 -0.19
N VAL A 82 2.53 -8.78 -1.29
CA VAL A 82 1.52 -8.64 -2.33
C VAL A 82 1.03 -10.04 -2.68
N GLU A 83 -0.29 -10.24 -2.66
CA GLU A 83 -0.88 -11.49 -3.10
C GLU A 83 -1.33 -11.33 -4.54
N LEU A 84 -0.87 -12.20 -5.39
CA LEU A 84 -1.11 -12.11 -6.83
C LEU A 84 -2.02 -13.24 -7.32
N GLU A 85 -2.75 -12.94 -8.37
CA GLU A 85 -3.59 -13.91 -9.07
C GLU A 85 -3.07 -14.01 -10.51
N ASP A 86 -2.85 -15.22 -10.96
CA ASP A 86 -2.36 -15.48 -12.32
C ASP A 86 -3.42 -15.29 -13.40
#